data_b6c2746d2327f9711ef86d391fe9450d
#
_entry.id   b6c2746d2327f9711ef86d391fe9450d
#
_cell.length_a   1.000
_cell.length_b   1.000
_cell.length_c   1.000
_cell.angle_alpha   90.00
_cell.angle_beta   90.00
_cell.angle_gamma   90.00
#
_symmetry.space_group_name_H-M   'P 1'
#
loop_
_entity.id
_entity.type
_entity.pdbx_description
1 polymer ?
#
loop_
_entity_poly.entity_id
_entity_poly.type
_entity_poly.pdbx_seq_one_letter_code
_entity_poly.pdbx_strand_id
1 'polypeptide(L)'
;MDEGEVPEEDYTVPFGQADIKREGDDLTIVATGGMVTKALQAADMLAGEGVSVEVVDPRTLFPLDKETLFKSVRKTNRVIVTDEEVQRGGSSAELAALIAEACFDDLDAPVKRVASKDVPMPFSPELEKLVVPTADTLVAAARELLS
;
A
#
# COMPACT_ATOMS: atom_id res chain seq x y z
N MET A 1 13.02 -10.83 -7.22
CA MET A 1 13.91 -10.10 -6.30
C MET A 1 14.23 -8.81 -7.01
N ASP A 2 13.90 -7.68 -6.40
CA ASP A 2 14.12 -6.38 -7.03
C ASP A 2 15.59 -5.99 -6.84
N GLU A 3 16.21 -5.47 -7.90
CA GLU A 3 17.58 -4.97 -7.89
C GLU A 3 17.53 -3.44 -7.98
N GLY A 4 18.40 -2.75 -7.23
CA GLY A 4 18.49 -1.30 -7.23
C GLY A 4 19.85 -0.82 -6.77
N GLU A 5 20.15 0.45 -7.04
CA GLU A 5 21.36 1.09 -6.56
C GLU A 5 21.29 1.29 -5.04
N VAL A 6 22.36 0.93 -4.36
CA VAL A 6 22.53 1.16 -2.92
C VAL A 6 23.52 2.30 -2.75
N PRO A 7 23.19 3.35 -1.95
CA PRO A 7 24.14 4.42 -1.67
C PRO A 7 25.43 3.89 -1.05
N GLU A 8 26.59 4.45 -1.46
CA GLU A 8 27.88 4.09 -0.87
C GLU A 8 28.12 4.73 0.49
N GLU A 9 27.36 5.78 0.82
CA GLU A 9 27.43 6.49 2.08
C GLU A 9 26.69 5.75 3.19
N ASP A 10 27.17 5.85 4.42
CA ASP A 10 26.47 5.38 5.61
C ASP A 10 25.19 6.19 5.81
N TYR A 11 24.04 5.53 5.76
CA TYR A 11 22.75 6.17 6.04
C TYR A 11 21.92 5.35 7.03
N THR A 12 21.03 6.01 7.74
CA THR A 12 20.10 5.37 8.68
C THR A 12 18.67 5.63 8.25
N VAL A 13 17.83 4.62 8.41
CA VAL A 13 16.38 4.75 8.24
C VAL A 13 15.78 4.80 9.65
N PRO A 14 15.23 5.94 10.10
CA PRO A 14 14.69 6.06 11.45
C PRO A 14 13.40 5.22 11.60
N PHE A 15 13.24 4.62 12.78
CA PHE A 15 11.99 3.95 13.14
C PHE A 15 10.86 4.96 13.33
N GLY A 16 9.64 4.56 12.95
CA GLY A 16 8.46 5.40 13.13
C GLY A 16 8.38 6.60 12.19
N GLN A 17 9.09 6.54 11.07
CA GLN A 17 8.98 7.52 9.98
C GLN A 17 8.61 6.80 8.68
N ALA A 18 7.41 7.09 8.21
CA ALA A 18 6.94 6.62 6.91
C ALA A 18 7.66 7.39 5.77
N ASP A 19 7.62 6.79 4.58
CA ASP A 19 8.19 7.36 3.37
C ASP A 19 7.10 7.50 2.31
N ILE A 20 6.89 8.72 1.83
CA ILE A 20 6.04 8.95 0.67
C ILE A 20 6.89 8.69 -0.57
N LYS A 21 6.75 7.48 -1.12
CA LYS A 21 7.50 7.03 -2.30
C LYS A 21 7.07 7.74 -3.58
N ARG A 22 5.83 8.21 -3.61
CA ARG A 22 5.24 8.97 -4.71
C ARG A 22 4.15 9.85 -4.15
N GLU A 23 4.16 11.11 -4.51
CA GLU A 23 3.07 12.05 -4.24
C GLU A 23 1.89 11.82 -5.18
N GLY A 24 0.67 12.02 -4.68
CA GLY A 24 -0.56 11.92 -5.46
C GLY A 24 -1.76 12.53 -4.74
N ASP A 25 -2.85 12.80 -5.48
CA ASP A 25 -3.98 13.58 -4.97
C ASP A 25 -5.34 12.85 -5.05
N ASP A 26 -5.45 11.74 -5.80
CA ASP A 26 -6.75 11.08 -6.04
C ASP A 26 -6.95 9.83 -5.18
N LEU A 27 -5.87 9.13 -4.82
CA LEU A 27 -5.90 7.86 -4.10
C LEU A 27 -4.59 7.65 -3.35
N THR A 28 -4.66 7.18 -2.11
CA THR A 28 -3.48 6.69 -1.36
C THR A 28 -3.39 5.17 -1.43
N ILE A 29 -2.20 4.63 -1.74
CA ILE A 29 -1.87 3.22 -1.54
C ILE A 29 -0.86 3.13 -0.42
N VAL A 30 -1.27 2.55 0.71
CA VAL A 30 -0.38 2.19 1.82
C VAL A 30 0.14 0.79 1.57
N ALA A 31 1.44 0.65 1.34
CA ALA A 31 2.06 -0.60 0.94
C ALA A 31 3.24 -0.97 1.85
N THR A 32 3.32 -2.23 2.24
CA THR A 32 4.42 -2.78 3.05
C THR A 32 5.26 -3.78 2.25
N GLY A 33 6.55 -3.89 2.57
CA GLY A 33 7.44 -4.88 2.00
C GLY A 33 7.50 -4.86 0.48
N GLY A 34 7.42 -6.02 -0.16
CA GLY A 34 7.46 -6.14 -1.63
C GLY A 34 6.28 -5.51 -2.36
N MET A 35 5.20 -5.19 -1.63
CA MET A 35 4.05 -4.50 -2.23
C MET A 35 4.33 -3.04 -2.57
N VAL A 36 5.38 -2.41 -1.99
CA VAL A 36 5.78 -1.03 -2.33
C VAL A 36 6.14 -0.92 -3.82
N THR A 37 6.95 -1.82 -4.34
CA THR A 37 7.31 -1.85 -5.76
C THR A 37 6.08 -2.06 -6.65
N LYS A 38 5.17 -2.97 -6.26
CA LYS A 38 3.94 -3.23 -7.00
C LYS A 38 2.97 -2.04 -6.96
N ALA A 39 2.93 -1.32 -5.83
CA ALA A 39 2.14 -0.09 -5.69
C ALA A 39 2.67 1.03 -6.60
N LEU A 40 3.98 1.19 -6.72
CA LEU A 40 4.59 2.14 -7.65
C LEU A 40 4.28 1.78 -9.11
N GLN A 41 4.37 0.50 -9.48
CA GLN A 41 3.98 0.03 -10.81
C GLN A 41 2.50 0.30 -11.10
N ALA A 42 1.61 0.02 -10.15
CA ALA A 42 0.18 0.32 -10.27
C ALA A 42 -0.07 1.83 -10.42
N ALA A 43 0.66 2.66 -9.66
CA ALA A 43 0.57 4.10 -9.76
C ALA A 43 1.02 4.63 -11.13
N ASP A 44 2.05 4.03 -11.75
CA ASP A 44 2.47 4.37 -13.11
C ASP A 44 1.41 3.99 -14.16
N MET A 45 0.78 2.82 -14.01
CA MET A 45 -0.31 2.40 -14.90
C MET A 45 -1.51 3.33 -14.78
N LEU A 46 -1.92 3.70 -13.56
CA LEU A 46 -3.04 4.60 -13.29
C LEU A 46 -2.76 6.04 -13.75
N ALA A 47 -1.51 6.50 -13.69
CA ALA A 47 -1.12 7.80 -14.23
C ALA A 47 -1.37 7.89 -15.75
N GLY A 48 -1.22 6.80 -16.49
CA GLY A 48 -1.61 6.71 -17.91
C GLY A 48 -3.12 6.89 -18.15
N GLU A 49 -3.94 6.72 -17.10
CA GLU A 49 -5.39 6.91 -17.11
C GLU A 49 -5.80 8.27 -16.52
N GLY A 50 -4.83 9.11 -16.13
CA GLY A 50 -5.05 10.42 -15.54
C GLY A 50 -5.33 10.41 -14.04
N VAL A 51 -5.04 9.30 -13.33
CA VAL A 51 -5.23 9.14 -11.89
C VAL A 51 -3.90 9.39 -11.16
N SER A 52 -3.91 10.31 -10.19
CA SER A 52 -2.77 10.70 -9.37
C SER A 52 -2.75 9.90 -8.05
N VAL A 53 -1.89 8.89 -7.98
CA VAL A 53 -1.81 7.97 -6.83
C VAL A 53 -0.64 8.33 -5.93
N GLU A 54 -0.93 8.54 -4.64
CA GLU A 54 0.07 8.62 -3.58
C GLU A 54 0.44 7.22 -3.09
N VAL A 55 1.74 6.95 -2.98
CA VAL A 55 2.25 5.67 -2.43
C VAL A 55 3.01 5.94 -1.15
N VAL A 56 2.52 5.37 -0.05
CA VAL A 56 3.10 5.49 1.30
C VAL A 56 3.65 4.15 1.75
N ASP A 57 4.93 4.12 2.09
CA ASP A 57 5.59 3.02 2.77
C ASP A 57 5.69 3.34 4.26
N PRO A 58 4.98 2.65 5.16
CA PRO A 58 5.08 2.86 6.60
C PRO A 58 6.48 2.56 7.16
N ARG A 59 7.29 1.76 6.46
CA ARG A 59 8.63 1.24 6.85
C ARG A 59 8.63 0.42 8.13
N THR A 60 7.88 0.85 9.15
CA THR A 60 7.74 0.15 10.43
C THR A 60 6.27 0.08 10.84
N LEU A 61 5.87 -1.10 11.33
CA LEU A 61 4.54 -1.29 11.91
C LEU A 61 4.51 -0.89 13.39
N PHE A 62 5.68 -0.91 14.05
CA PHE A 62 5.83 -0.45 15.43
C PHE A 62 7.26 0.09 15.66
N PRO A 63 7.41 1.36 16.04
CA PRO A 63 6.38 2.40 16.07
C PRO A 63 5.86 2.72 14.65
N LEU A 64 4.55 3.00 14.52
CA LEU A 64 3.91 3.40 13.27
C LEU A 64 3.85 4.92 13.17
N ASP A 65 4.22 5.49 12.02
CA ASP A 65 4.02 6.90 11.69
C ASP A 65 2.55 7.17 11.30
N LYS A 66 1.72 7.27 12.33
CA LYS A 66 0.28 7.54 12.15
C LYS A 66 0.00 8.92 11.56
N GLU A 67 0.86 9.91 11.86
CA GLU A 67 0.66 11.28 11.39
C GLU A 67 0.79 11.37 9.87
N THR A 68 1.88 10.85 9.30
CA THR A 68 2.10 10.82 7.85
C THR A 68 1.02 10.00 7.16
N LEU A 69 0.69 8.84 7.70
CA LEU A 69 -0.33 7.95 7.14
C LEU A 69 -1.71 8.62 7.06
N PHE A 70 -2.18 9.19 8.18
CA PHE A 70 -3.50 9.83 8.22
C PHE A 70 -3.56 11.14 7.41
N LYS A 71 -2.45 11.88 7.34
CA LYS A 71 -2.35 13.07 6.49
C LYS A 71 -2.50 12.71 5.02
N SER A 72 -1.85 11.65 4.56
CA SER A 72 -1.98 11.14 3.19
C SER A 72 -3.42 10.71 2.88
N VAL A 73 -4.04 9.94 3.77
CA VAL A 73 -5.43 9.50 3.60
C VAL A 73 -6.40 10.67 3.54
N ARG A 74 -6.25 11.68 4.42
CA ARG A 74 -7.09 12.88 4.42
C ARG A 74 -6.91 13.75 3.17
N LYS A 75 -5.74 13.70 2.55
CA LYS A 75 -5.47 14.43 1.30
C LYS A 75 -6.24 13.82 0.12
N THR A 76 -6.28 12.50 0.04
CA THR A 76 -6.83 11.78 -1.13
C THR A 76 -8.25 11.25 -0.92
N ASN A 77 -8.72 11.13 0.33
CA ASN A 77 -10.04 10.64 0.76
C ASN A 77 -10.38 9.21 0.32
N ARG A 78 -9.47 8.52 -0.35
CA ARG A 78 -9.58 7.12 -0.79
C ARG A 78 -8.30 6.37 -0.50
N VAL A 79 -8.41 5.14 0.00
CA VAL A 79 -7.23 4.39 0.41
C VAL A 79 -7.32 2.90 0.11
N ILE A 80 -6.23 2.38 -0.43
CA ILE A 80 -5.94 0.94 -0.50
C ILE A 80 -4.83 0.64 0.50
N VAL A 81 -5.01 -0.40 1.31
CA VAL A 81 -3.95 -0.96 2.16
C VAL A 81 -3.56 -2.31 1.58
N THR A 82 -2.26 -2.51 1.35
CA THR A 82 -1.76 -3.73 0.71
C THR A 82 -0.53 -4.29 1.41
N ASP A 83 -0.51 -5.61 1.55
CA ASP A 83 0.62 -6.38 2.05
C ASP A 83 0.69 -7.77 1.36
N GLU A 84 1.78 -8.50 1.59
CA GLU A 84 1.97 -9.87 1.09
C GLU A 84 1.41 -10.92 2.06
N GLU A 85 0.96 -10.53 3.26
CA GLU A 85 0.34 -11.42 4.22
C GLU A 85 -1.09 -11.81 3.80
N VAL A 86 -1.63 -12.82 4.46
CA VAL A 86 -3.03 -13.21 4.25
C VAL A 86 -3.98 -12.11 4.69
N GLN A 87 -5.11 -11.97 4.01
CA GLN A 87 -6.07 -10.90 4.27
C GLN A 87 -6.65 -10.96 5.69
N ARG A 88 -6.75 -12.15 6.27
CA ARG A 88 -7.29 -12.37 7.62
C ARG A 88 -6.18 -12.34 8.66
N GLY A 89 -6.17 -11.30 9.50
CA GLY A 89 -5.21 -11.15 10.59
C GLY A 89 -3.82 -10.67 10.17
N GLY A 90 -3.61 -10.33 8.89
CA GLY A 90 -2.40 -9.68 8.41
C GLY A 90 -2.32 -8.20 8.82
N SER A 91 -1.16 -7.58 8.63
CA SER A 91 -0.90 -6.18 8.98
C SER A 91 -1.84 -5.19 8.30
N SER A 92 -2.30 -5.51 7.08
CA SER A 92 -3.31 -4.70 6.38
C SER A 92 -4.64 -4.61 7.13
N ALA A 93 -4.99 -5.60 7.96
CA ALA A 93 -6.21 -5.55 8.76
C ALA A 93 -6.11 -4.50 9.87
N GLU A 94 -4.97 -4.45 10.57
CA GLU A 94 -4.70 -3.45 11.61
C GLU A 94 -4.61 -2.04 11.02
N LEU A 95 -3.84 -1.86 9.94
CA LEU A 95 -3.73 -0.56 9.27
C LEU A 95 -5.08 -0.05 8.78
N ALA A 96 -5.91 -0.92 8.19
CA ALA A 96 -7.25 -0.55 7.75
C ALA A 96 -8.17 -0.15 8.91
N ALA A 97 -8.08 -0.83 10.06
CA ALA A 97 -8.84 -0.47 11.25
C ALA A 97 -8.41 0.90 11.79
N LEU A 98 -7.10 1.14 11.95
CA LEU A 98 -6.56 2.42 12.41
C LEU A 98 -6.95 3.59 11.50
N ILE A 99 -6.90 3.39 10.18
CA ILE A 99 -7.30 4.40 9.19
C ILE A 99 -8.82 4.67 9.30
N ALA A 100 -9.62 3.61 9.35
CA ALA A 100 -11.07 3.76 9.46
C ALA A 100 -11.49 4.47 10.76
N GLU A 101 -10.81 4.20 11.88
CA GLU A 101 -11.07 4.89 13.15
C GLU A 101 -10.66 6.37 13.13
N ALA A 102 -9.50 6.68 12.53
CA ALA A 102 -8.92 8.03 12.59
C ALA A 102 -9.38 8.97 11.47
N CYS A 103 -9.82 8.42 10.33
CA CYS A 103 -10.15 9.17 9.12
C CYS A 103 -11.58 8.90 8.62
N PHE A 104 -12.47 8.37 9.46
CA PHE A 104 -13.84 7.98 9.06
C PHE A 104 -14.59 9.11 8.32
N ASP A 105 -14.55 10.31 8.88
CA ASP A 105 -15.25 11.47 8.33
C ASP A 105 -14.57 12.09 7.08
N ASP A 106 -13.33 11.63 6.79
CA ASP A 106 -12.54 12.12 5.66
C ASP A 106 -12.62 11.17 4.45
N LEU A 107 -13.17 9.96 4.62
CA LEU A 107 -13.19 8.92 3.59
C LEU A 107 -14.41 9.06 2.67
N ASP A 108 -14.18 9.11 1.36
CA ASP A 108 -15.22 9.06 0.31
C ASP A 108 -15.70 7.62 0.01
N ALA A 109 -14.90 6.63 0.39
CA ALA A 109 -15.18 5.21 0.16
C ALA A 109 -14.61 4.35 1.31
N PRO A 110 -15.12 3.12 1.52
CA PRO A 110 -14.55 2.22 2.50
C PRO A 110 -13.07 1.92 2.23
N VAL A 111 -12.28 1.76 3.31
CA VAL A 111 -10.88 1.32 3.19
C VAL A 111 -10.81 -0.02 2.44
N LYS A 112 -10.14 -0.06 1.31
CA LYS A 112 -9.97 -1.27 0.50
C LYS A 112 -8.70 -2.00 0.92
N ARG A 113 -8.82 -3.29 1.25
CA ARG A 113 -7.66 -4.15 1.52
C ARG A 113 -7.38 -5.04 0.32
N VAL A 114 -6.12 -5.04 -0.14
CA VAL A 114 -5.61 -5.91 -1.19
C VAL A 114 -4.44 -6.69 -0.62
N ALA A 115 -4.67 -7.93 -0.25
CA ALA A 115 -3.71 -8.79 0.45
C ALA A 115 -3.74 -10.20 -0.15
N SER A 116 -2.81 -11.06 0.24
CA SER A 116 -2.77 -12.44 -0.23
C SER A 116 -4.03 -13.21 0.16
N LYS A 117 -4.36 -14.21 -0.63
CA LYS A 117 -5.48 -15.09 -0.36
C LYS A 117 -5.26 -15.87 0.95
N ASP A 118 -6.36 -16.18 1.67
CA ASP A 118 -6.34 -16.95 2.91
C ASP A 118 -6.03 -18.45 2.64
N VAL A 119 -4.86 -18.73 2.09
CA VAL A 119 -4.34 -20.07 1.81
C VAL A 119 -2.87 -20.15 2.22
N PRO A 120 -2.35 -21.33 2.56
CA PRO A 120 -0.93 -21.52 2.77
C PRO A 120 -0.14 -21.09 1.53
N MET A 121 0.98 -20.37 1.73
CA MET A 121 1.83 -19.91 0.63
C MET A 121 2.41 -21.12 -0.12
N PRO A 122 2.14 -21.27 -1.42
CA PRO A 122 2.68 -22.37 -2.21
C PRO A 122 4.18 -22.17 -2.44
N PHE A 123 4.92 -23.28 -2.52
CA PHE A 123 6.36 -23.25 -2.82
C PHE A 123 6.65 -23.03 -4.32
N SER A 124 5.70 -23.38 -5.20
CA SER A 124 5.86 -23.20 -6.65
C SER A 124 5.69 -21.72 -7.02
N PRO A 125 6.65 -21.09 -7.73
CA PRO A 125 6.54 -19.70 -8.16
C PRO A 125 5.29 -19.40 -9.01
N GLU A 126 4.83 -20.36 -9.81
CA GLU A 126 3.63 -20.19 -10.63
C GLU A 126 2.34 -20.17 -9.78
N LEU A 127 2.30 -20.95 -8.71
CA LEU A 127 1.17 -20.92 -7.77
C LEU A 127 1.25 -19.70 -6.83
N GLU A 128 2.43 -19.28 -6.44
CA GLU A 128 2.64 -18.07 -5.62
C GLU A 128 2.06 -16.82 -6.30
N LYS A 129 2.27 -16.67 -7.62
CA LYS A 129 1.69 -15.58 -8.43
C LYS A 129 0.15 -15.53 -8.39
N LEU A 130 -0.50 -16.65 -8.09
CA LEU A 130 -1.97 -16.71 -7.97
C LEU A 130 -2.47 -16.33 -6.57
N VAL A 131 -1.57 -16.25 -5.59
CA VAL A 131 -1.87 -15.98 -4.18
C VAL A 131 -1.55 -14.54 -3.81
N VAL A 132 -0.34 -14.08 -4.15
CA VAL A 132 0.15 -12.73 -3.81
C VAL A 132 -0.45 -11.68 -4.76
N PRO A 133 -0.87 -10.51 -4.26
CA PRO A 133 -1.37 -9.45 -5.10
C PRO A 133 -0.34 -8.93 -6.12
N THR A 134 -0.83 -8.47 -7.25
CA THR A 134 -0.02 -7.88 -8.33
C THR A 134 -0.37 -6.40 -8.54
N ALA A 135 0.41 -5.70 -9.36
CA ALA A 135 0.08 -4.33 -9.77
C ALA A 135 -1.31 -4.26 -10.44
N ASP A 136 -1.66 -5.24 -11.28
CA ASP A 136 -2.99 -5.30 -11.92
C ASP A 136 -4.12 -5.43 -10.90
N THR A 137 -3.90 -6.19 -9.81
CA THR A 137 -4.88 -6.31 -8.72
C THR A 137 -5.11 -4.97 -8.01
N LEU A 138 -4.04 -4.20 -7.81
CA LEU A 138 -4.11 -2.87 -7.22
C LEU A 138 -4.82 -1.88 -8.16
N VAL A 139 -4.52 -1.92 -9.46
CA VAL A 139 -5.20 -1.12 -10.48
C VAL A 139 -6.70 -1.42 -10.52
N ALA A 140 -7.09 -2.70 -10.49
CA ALA A 140 -8.49 -3.09 -10.45
C ALA A 140 -9.19 -2.55 -9.19
N ALA A 141 -8.56 -2.67 -8.02
CA ALA A 141 -9.08 -2.14 -6.76
C ALA A 141 -9.20 -0.61 -6.76
N ALA A 142 -8.24 0.09 -7.36
CA ALA A 142 -8.26 1.54 -7.51
C ALA A 142 -9.44 2.01 -8.38
N ARG A 143 -9.67 1.35 -9.51
CA ARG A 143 -10.81 1.65 -10.39
C ARG A 143 -12.16 1.46 -9.68
N GLU A 144 -12.28 0.45 -8.83
CA GLU A 144 -13.51 0.24 -8.03
C GLU A 144 -13.74 1.38 -7.02
N LEU A 145 -12.68 1.94 -6.43
CA LEU A 145 -12.77 3.04 -5.47
C LEU A 145 -13.03 4.40 -6.12
N LEU A 146 -12.66 4.56 -7.39
CA LEU A 146 -12.76 5.80 -8.15
C LEU A 146 -14.05 5.89 -8.97
N SER A 147 -14.81 4.78 -9.07
CA SER A 147 -16.09 4.73 -9.76
C SER A 147 -17.22 5.25 -8.87
#